data_269f26f3ef8ebbd756397edd5816b311
#
_entry.id   269f26f3ef8ebbd756397edd5816b311
#
_cell.length_a   1.000
_cell.length_b   1.000
_cell.length_c   1.000
_cell.angle_alpha   90.00
_cell.angle_beta   90.00
_cell.angle_gamma   90.00
#
_symmetry.space_group_name_H-M   'P 1'
#
loop_
_entity.id
_entity.type
_entity.pdbx_description
1 polymer ?
#
loop_
_entity_poly.entity_id
_entity_poly.type
_entity_poly.pdbx_seq_one_letter_code
_entity_poly.pdbx_strand_id
1 'polypeptide(L)'
;YESFCSDDPFHTETKSSLYAAHNFLMLSGSKTVGIFIDFPAKIRWDIGYTSPSRTDITIYGTDFDIYIIKCESNKPIDIVREFRAAIGQSYIPPFWAFGYQQSRWSYPNKAAVDGVIKGYDDAKIPLDCVYLDIDYMKDYKDFTVDDD
;
A
#
# COMPACT_ATOMS: atom_id res chain seq x y z
N TYR A 1 8.44 -14.23 0.01
CA TYR A 1 7.53 -13.10 -0.16
C TYR A 1 6.94 -13.11 -1.56
N GLU A 2 5.65 -12.84 -1.66
CA GLU A 2 4.95 -12.68 -2.92
C GLU A 2 4.52 -11.22 -3.09
N SER A 3 4.94 -10.60 -4.18
CA SER A 3 4.50 -9.27 -4.58
C SER A 3 3.18 -9.41 -5.36
N PHE A 4 2.09 -9.48 -4.61
CA PHE A 4 0.74 -9.61 -5.13
C PHE A 4 -0.25 -9.20 -4.03
N CYS A 5 -1.25 -8.38 -4.36
CA CYS A 5 -2.24 -7.95 -3.39
C CYS A 5 -3.20 -9.09 -3.04
N SER A 6 -3.46 -9.29 -1.76
CA SER A 6 -4.39 -10.30 -1.25
C SER A 6 -5.36 -9.65 -0.27
N ASP A 7 -6.64 -9.74 -0.58
CA ASP A 7 -7.72 -9.28 0.30
C ASP A 7 -7.99 -10.35 1.37
N ASP A 8 -7.24 -10.28 2.46
CA ASP A 8 -7.34 -11.20 3.58
C ASP A 8 -6.98 -10.47 4.88
N PRO A 9 -7.93 -10.28 5.80
CA PRO A 9 -7.73 -9.52 7.03
C PRO A 9 -6.87 -10.27 8.08
N PHE A 10 -6.67 -11.58 7.91
CA PHE A 10 -5.91 -12.37 8.88
C PHE A 10 -4.41 -12.28 8.59
N HIS A 11 -3.73 -11.39 9.30
CA HIS A 11 -2.29 -11.21 9.19
C HIS A 11 -1.57 -12.14 10.15
N THR A 12 -0.76 -13.05 9.60
CA THR A 12 0.13 -13.93 10.35
C THR A 12 1.57 -13.64 9.97
N GLU A 13 2.53 -14.04 10.82
CA GLU A 13 3.97 -13.88 10.54
C GLU A 13 4.43 -14.62 9.28
N THR A 14 3.71 -15.67 8.91
CA THR A 14 4.04 -16.53 7.76
C THR A 14 3.33 -16.12 6.48
N LYS A 15 2.50 -15.08 6.51
CA LYS A 15 1.75 -14.63 5.34
C LYS A 15 2.69 -14.09 4.26
N SER A 16 2.62 -14.67 3.06
CA SER A 16 3.50 -14.32 1.95
C SER A 16 3.07 -13.08 1.17
N SER A 17 1.78 -12.71 1.26
CA SER A 17 1.17 -11.61 0.50
C SER A 17 0.31 -10.74 1.43
N LEU A 18 0.24 -9.44 1.15
CA LEU A 18 -0.48 -8.43 1.93
C LEU A 18 -1.45 -7.65 1.04
N TYR A 19 -2.19 -6.68 1.60
CA TYR A 19 -3.11 -5.81 0.87
C TYR A 19 -2.44 -4.93 -0.19
N ALA A 20 -1.19 -4.54 0.02
CA ALA A 20 -0.42 -3.74 -0.91
C ALA A 20 0.89 -4.44 -1.27
N ALA A 21 1.29 -4.31 -2.53
CA ALA A 21 2.53 -4.86 -3.02
C ALA A 21 3.23 -3.88 -3.95
N HIS A 22 4.55 -3.81 -3.84
CA HIS A 22 5.41 -3.05 -4.73
C HIS A 22 6.53 -3.94 -5.24
N ASN A 23 6.75 -3.95 -6.56
CA ASN A 23 7.79 -4.73 -7.21
C ASN A 23 9.16 -4.03 -7.12
N PHE A 24 9.44 -3.42 -5.98
CA PHE A 24 10.69 -2.70 -5.73
C PHE A 24 11.42 -3.31 -4.54
N LEU A 25 12.68 -3.68 -4.75
CA LEU A 25 13.59 -4.18 -3.73
C LEU A 25 14.79 -3.26 -3.61
N MET A 26 15.13 -2.84 -2.41
CA MET A 26 16.38 -2.14 -2.15
C MET A 26 17.30 -3.03 -1.30
N LEU A 27 18.47 -3.30 -1.84
CA LEU A 27 19.54 -4.02 -1.15
C LEU A 27 20.57 -2.99 -0.66
N SER A 28 20.80 -2.95 0.66
CA SER A 28 21.74 -2.03 1.27
C SER A 28 22.85 -2.80 1.99
N GLY A 29 24.10 -2.44 1.71
CA GLY A 29 25.31 -3.07 2.26
C GLY A 29 26.51 -2.22 1.95
N SER A 30 27.62 -2.83 1.54
CA SER A 30 28.79 -2.12 1.02
C SER A 30 28.46 -1.27 -0.22
N LYS A 31 27.47 -1.69 -0.97
CA LYS A 31 26.81 -0.94 -2.04
C LYS A 31 25.31 -0.97 -1.82
N THR A 32 24.63 0.12 -2.21
CA THR A 32 23.16 0.20 -2.20
C THR A 32 22.66 0.15 -3.63
N VAL A 33 21.71 -0.74 -3.90
CA VAL A 33 21.13 -0.98 -5.23
C VAL A 33 19.63 -1.10 -5.10
N GLY A 34 18.87 -0.43 -5.98
CA GLY A 34 17.44 -0.64 -6.19
C GLY A 34 17.19 -1.58 -7.37
N ILE A 35 16.24 -2.46 -7.22
CA ILE A 35 15.73 -3.33 -8.30
C ILE A 35 14.24 -3.07 -8.40
N PHE A 36 13.79 -2.59 -9.53
CA PHE A 36 12.37 -2.42 -9.86
C PHE A 36 12.02 -3.35 -11.02
N ILE A 37 10.93 -4.09 -10.86
CA ILE A 37 10.39 -4.96 -11.90
C ILE A 37 9.04 -4.40 -12.32
N ASP A 38 8.99 -3.87 -13.52
CA ASP A 38 7.75 -3.39 -14.13
C ASP A 38 6.99 -4.59 -14.70
N PHE A 39 6.12 -5.14 -13.88
CA PHE A 39 5.30 -6.30 -14.20
C PHE A 39 4.00 -6.25 -13.38
N PRO A 40 2.82 -6.32 -14.00
CA PRO A 40 1.54 -6.07 -13.34
C PRO A 40 0.97 -7.27 -12.57
N ALA A 41 1.64 -8.42 -12.60
CA ALA A 41 1.14 -9.64 -11.97
C ALA A 41 2.09 -10.16 -10.87
N LYS A 42 1.84 -11.37 -10.39
CA LYS A 42 2.57 -11.96 -9.27
C LYS A 42 4.06 -12.14 -9.56
N ILE A 43 4.87 -11.70 -8.60
CA ILE A 43 6.30 -11.98 -8.53
C ILE A 43 6.60 -12.68 -7.20
N ARG A 44 7.35 -13.75 -7.24
CA ARG A 44 7.87 -14.41 -6.03
C ARG A 44 9.33 -14.03 -5.81
N TRP A 45 9.62 -13.62 -4.58
CA TRP A 45 10.95 -13.22 -4.13
C TRP A 45 11.45 -14.19 -3.07
N ASP A 46 12.59 -14.80 -3.31
CA ASP A 46 13.35 -15.56 -2.32
C ASP A 46 14.66 -14.81 -2.04
N ILE A 47 14.67 -14.06 -0.94
CA ILE A 47 15.76 -13.17 -0.58
C ILE A 47 16.57 -13.82 0.51
N GLY A 48 17.55 -14.67 0.14
CA GLY A 48 18.44 -15.34 1.07
C GLY A 48 17.79 -16.41 1.95
N TYR A 49 16.52 -16.78 1.70
CA TYR A 49 15.81 -17.78 2.50
C TYR A 49 16.26 -19.22 2.16
N THR A 50 16.18 -19.59 0.89
CA THR A 50 16.66 -20.92 0.43
C THR A 50 18.17 -21.00 0.41
N SER A 51 18.85 -19.91 0.07
CA SER A 51 20.31 -19.82 0.07
C SER A 51 20.76 -18.42 0.54
N PRO A 52 21.51 -18.31 1.66
CA PRO A 52 21.88 -17.01 2.23
C PRO A 52 22.67 -16.07 1.31
N SER A 53 23.30 -16.63 0.28
CA SER A 53 24.13 -15.88 -0.68
C SER A 53 23.41 -15.55 -2.00
N ARG A 54 22.10 -15.88 -2.11
CA ARG A 54 21.38 -15.76 -3.38
C ARG A 54 19.99 -15.13 -3.18
N THR A 55 19.59 -14.34 -4.15
CA THR A 55 18.22 -13.87 -4.31
C THR A 55 17.65 -14.45 -5.60
N ASP A 56 16.56 -15.19 -5.49
CA ASP A 56 15.85 -15.73 -6.65
C ASP A 56 14.54 -14.93 -6.85
N ILE A 57 14.31 -14.54 -8.08
CA ILE A 57 13.10 -13.80 -8.48
C ILE A 57 12.38 -14.62 -9.53
N THR A 58 11.17 -15.03 -9.23
CA THR A 58 10.32 -15.78 -10.17
C THR A 58 9.21 -14.87 -10.68
N ILE A 59 9.20 -14.64 -11.98
CA ILE A 59 8.20 -13.84 -12.69
C ILE A 59 7.31 -14.80 -13.49
N TYR A 60 5.99 -14.69 -13.28
CA TYR A 60 5.01 -15.56 -13.94
C TYR A 60 4.46 -14.90 -15.21
N GLY A 61 5.37 -14.58 -16.16
CA GLY A 61 5.02 -13.94 -17.43
C GLY A 61 6.22 -13.76 -18.33
N THR A 62 6.00 -13.22 -19.52
CA THR A 62 7.00 -13.08 -20.58
C THR A 62 7.39 -11.64 -20.90
N ASP A 63 6.49 -10.69 -20.64
CA ASP A 63 6.72 -9.26 -20.94
C ASP A 63 6.91 -8.50 -19.64
N PHE A 64 8.15 -8.16 -19.33
CA PHE A 64 8.52 -7.37 -18.15
C PHE A 64 9.81 -6.61 -18.38
N ASP A 65 9.95 -5.47 -17.69
CA ASP A 65 11.20 -4.72 -17.64
C ASP A 65 11.83 -4.80 -16.25
N ILE A 66 13.16 -4.87 -16.21
CA ILE A 66 13.93 -4.82 -14.98
C ILE A 66 14.80 -3.57 -14.98
N TYR A 67 14.59 -2.71 -13.98
CA TYR A 67 15.38 -1.50 -13.76
C TYR A 67 16.35 -1.72 -12.60
N ILE A 68 17.64 -1.55 -12.86
CA ILE A 68 18.70 -1.59 -11.85
C ILE A 68 19.13 -0.16 -11.55
N ILE A 69 18.82 0.30 -10.34
CA ILE A 69 19.09 1.67 -9.90
C ILE A 69 20.34 1.67 -9.03
N LYS A 70 21.32 2.49 -9.41
CA LYS A 70 22.60 2.64 -8.70
C LYS A 70 22.90 4.12 -8.54
N CYS A 71 23.39 4.52 -7.37
CA CYS A 71 23.85 5.87 -7.10
C CYS A 71 25.28 5.87 -6.57
N GLU A 72 26.09 6.84 -7.00
CA GLU A 72 27.48 6.99 -6.54
C GLU A 72 27.58 7.26 -5.05
N SER A 73 26.61 8.00 -4.50
CA SER A 73 26.54 8.34 -3.07
C SER A 73 26.39 7.14 -2.14
N ASN A 74 25.96 6.00 -2.67
CA ASN A 74 25.62 4.79 -1.93
C ASN A 74 24.59 4.99 -0.80
N LYS A 75 23.78 6.05 -0.87
CA LYS A 75 22.75 6.39 0.11
C LYS A 75 21.39 5.85 -0.33
N PRO A 76 20.64 5.17 0.54
CA PRO A 76 19.29 4.68 0.23
C PRO A 76 18.34 5.76 -0.30
N ILE A 77 18.43 6.97 0.24
CA ILE A 77 17.57 8.09 -0.20
C ILE A 77 17.76 8.45 -1.68
N ASP A 78 18.96 8.33 -2.21
CA ASP A 78 19.23 8.66 -3.60
C ASP A 78 18.69 7.56 -4.54
N ILE A 79 18.71 6.30 -4.11
CA ILE A 79 18.01 5.22 -4.81
C ILE A 79 16.50 5.51 -4.89
N VAL A 80 15.88 5.96 -3.79
CA VAL A 80 14.46 6.33 -3.78
C VAL A 80 14.17 7.51 -4.69
N ARG A 81 15.05 8.51 -4.75
CA ARG A 81 14.91 9.66 -5.67
C ARG A 81 14.93 9.23 -7.13
N GLU A 82 15.90 8.41 -7.52
CA GLU A 82 16.00 7.89 -8.88
C GLU A 82 14.80 7.01 -9.24
N PHE A 83 14.35 6.14 -8.33
CA PHE A 83 13.14 5.36 -8.52
C PHE A 83 11.92 6.25 -8.76
N ARG A 84 11.73 7.29 -7.93
CA ARG A 84 10.63 8.25 -8.10
C ARG A 84 10.76 9.10 -9.36
N ALA A 85 11.97 9.36 -9.83
CA ALA A 85 12.16 10.02 -11.13
C ALA A 85 11.68 9.13 -12.28
N ALA A 86 11.87 7.81 -12.17
CA ALA A 86 11.43 6.85 -13.19
C ALA A 86 9.91 6.64 -13.19
N ILE A 87 9.27 6.49 -12.01
CA ILE A 87 7.84 6.18 -11.90
C ILE A 87 6.93 7.42 -11.74
N GLY A 88 7.49 8.59 -11.58
CA GLY A 88 6.78 9.85 -11.34
C GLY A 88 6.74 10.27 -9.87
N GLN A 89 6.39 11.55 -9.66
CA GLN A 89 6.32 12.13 -8.32
C GLN A 89 5.02 11.73 -7.63
N SER A 90 5.09 11.50 -6.32
CA SER A 90 3.90 11.27 -5.51
C SER A 90 3.04 12.54 -5.45
N TYR A 91 1.73 12.36 -5.51
CA TYR A 91 0.79 13.42 -5.19
C TYR A 91 0.99 13.86 -3.73
N ILE A 92 0.98 15.16 -3.50
CA ILE A 92 0.99 15.72 -2.13
C ILE A 92 -0.47 15.99 -1.77
N PRO A 93 -1.06 15.19 -0.87
CA PRO A 93 -2.45 15.35 -0.49
C PRO A 93 -2.66 16.60 0.38
N PRO A 94 -3.91 17.07 0.53
CA PRO A 94 -4.23 18.17 1.43
C PRO A 94 -3.93 17.79 2.89
N PHE A 95 -3.77 18.80 3.74
CA PHE A 95 -3.29 18.62 5.11
C PHE A 95 -4.16 17.66 5.96
N TRP A 96 -5.50 17.71 5.78
CA TRP A 96 -6.42 16.82 6.49
C TRP A 96 -6.19 15.32 6.22
N ALA A 97 -5.64 14.97 5.06
CA ALA A 97 -5.35 13.58 4.71
C ALA A 97 -4.20 12.96 5.53
N PHE A 98 -3.46 13.78 6.27
CA PHE A 98 -2.44 13.33 7.23
C PHE A 98 -2.97 13.22 8.67
N GLY A 99 -4.22 13.63 8.91
CA GLY A 99 -4.88 13.54 10.20
C GLY A 99 -5.52 12.17 10.45
N TYR A 100 -6.29 12.08 11.53
CA TYR A 100 -6.96 10.84 11.87
C TYR A 100 -8.17 10.58 10.96
N GLN A 101 -8.22 9.37 10.43
CA GLN A 101 -9.25 8.93 9.50
C GLN A 101 -9.93 7.68 10.08
N GLN A 102 -11.20 7.83 10.44
CA GLN A 102 -12.00 6.76 11.02
C GLN A 102 -12.65 5.92 9.93
N SER A 103 -12.48 4.61 9.99
CA SER A 103 -13.21 3.65 9.17
C SER A 103 -13.59 2.41 9.96
N ARG A 104 -14.62 1.74 9.53
CA ARG A 104 -15.01 0.40 9.99
C ARG A 104 -15.98 -0.22 8.98
N TRP A 105 -16.20 -1.50 9.03
CA TRP A 105 -17.33 -2.15 8.40
C TRP A 105 -18.47 -2.27 9.44
N SER A 106 -19.57 -1.55 9.41
CA SER A 106 -19.94 -0.49 8.51
C SER A 106 -20.79 0.50 9.31
N TYR A 107 -21.35 1.53 8.69
CA TYR A 107 -22.29 2.48 9.32
C TYR A 107 -23.66 2.31 8.65
N PRO A 108 -24.67 1.77 9.37
CA PRO A 108 -25.94 1.37 8.76
C PRO A 108 -26.82 2.55 8.33
N ASN A 109 -26.55 3.76 8.80
CA ASN A 109 -27.32 4.95 8.45
C ASN A 109 -26.58 6.23 8.89
N LYS A 110 -27.12 7.38 8.48
CA LYS A 110 -26.59 8.70 8.84
C LYS A 110 -26.45 8.91 10.33
N ALA A 111 -27.42 8.46 11.14
CA ALA A 111 -27.37 8.66 12.60
C ALA A 111 -26.19 7.93 13.25
N ALA A 112 -25.79 6.78 12.73
CA ALA A 112 -24.61 6.07 13.19
C ALA A 112 -23.33 6.85 12.90
N VAL A 113 -23.22 7.47 11.73
CA VAL A 113 -22.08 8.34 11.37
C VAL A 113 -22.04 9.58 12.25
N ASP A 114 -23.16 10.28 12.41
CA ASP A 114 -23.28 11.46 13.27
C ASP A 114 -22.90 11.12 14.73
N GLY A 115 -23.31 9.94 15.22
CA GLY A 115 -22.95 9.45 16.56
C GLY A 115 -21.46 9.25 16.75
N VAL A 116 -20.76 8.72 15.73
CA VAL A 116 -19.31 8.55 15.75
C VAL A 116 -18.61 9.92 15.76
N ILE A 117 -18.99 10.83 14.87
CA ILE A 117 -18.41 12.18 14.80
C ILE A 117 -18.59 12.89 16.14
N LYS A 118 -19.83 12.85 16.69
CA LYS A 118 -20.12 13.42 17.99
C LYS A 118 -19.28 12.80 19.10
N GLY A 119 -19.06 11.48 19.08
CA GLY A 119 -18.25 10.78 20.07
C GLY A 119 -16.80 11.28 20.11
N TYR A 120 -16.19 11.50 18.92
CA TYR A 120 -14.86 12.08 18.82
C TYR A 120 -14.82 13.53 19.33
N ASP A 121 -15.84 14.33 18.98
CA ASP A 121 -15.93 15.72 19.44
C ASP A 121 -16.12 15.81 20.96
N ASP A 122 -17.02 15.04 21.54
CA ASP A 122 -17.25 14.98 22.99
C ASP A 122 -15.97 14.53 23.75
N ALA A 123 -15.23 13.58 23.18
CA ALA A 123 -13.97 13.10 23.74
C ALA A 123 -12.78 14.05 23.51
N LYS A 124 -12.96 15.11 22.72
CA LYS A 124 -11.90 16.06 22.32
C LYS A 124 -10.75 15.38 21.57
N ILE A 125 -11.06 14.35 20.81
CA ILE A 125 -10.11 13.66 19.93
C ILE A 125 -10.28 14.21 18.52
N PRO A 126 -9.22 14.74 17.89
CA PRO A 126 -9.30 15.24 16.52
C PRO A 126 -9.75 14.14 15.55
N LEU A 127 -10.63 14.49 14.64
CA LEU A 127 -11.12 13.63 13.56
C LEU A 127 -11.13 14.43 12.25
N ASP A 128 -10.43 13.97 11.24
CA ASP A 128 -10.29 14.66 9.97
C ASP A 128 -11.14 14.07 8.84
N CYS A 129 -11.42 12.77 8.91
CA CYS A 129 -12.18 12.09 7.88
C CYS A 129 -12.92 10.87 8.42
N VAL A 130 -14.06 10.55 7.83
CA VAL A 130 -14.81 9.29 8.06
C VAL A 130 -15.04 8.61 6.72
N TYR A 131 -14.74 7.31 6.65
CA TYR A 131 -15.06 6.47 5.49
C TYR A 131 -16.33 5.68 5.76
N LEU A 132 -17.31 5.79 4.87
CA LEU A 132 -18.64 5.21 5.07
C LEU A 132 -18.72 3.70 4.82
N ASP A 133 -17.69 3.12 4.17
CA ASP A 133 -17.67 1.75 3.69
C ASP A 133 -18.69 1.53 2.56
N ILE A 134 -19.53 0.48 2.60
CA ILE A 134 -20.40 0.09 1.48
C ILE A 134 -21.90 0.25 1.75
N ASP A 135 -22.33 0.34 3.01
CA ASP A 135 -23.77 0.38 3.36
C ASP A 135 -24.45 1.71 2.98
N TYR A 136 -23.69 2.73 2.58
CA TYR A 136 -24.24 3.97 2.05
C TYR A 136 -24.74 3.84 0.60
N MET A 137 -24.37 2.76 -0.11
CA MET A 137 -24.70 2.54 -1.51
C MET A 137 -26.12 1.96 -1.65
N LYS A 138 -26.88 2.44 -2.61
CA LYS A 138 -28.16 1.85 -2.97
C LYS A 138 -27.96 0.48 -3.62
N ASP A 139 -28.47 -0.57 -2.98
CA ASP A 139 -28.31 -1.96 -3.44
C ASP A 139 -26.83 -2.37 -3.68
N TYR A 140 -25.89 -1.78 -2.95
CA TYR A 140 -24.42 -2.00 -3.12
C TYR A 140 -23.90 -1.71 -4.54
N LYS A 141 -24.54 -0.76 -5.24
CA LYS A 141 -24.09 -0.35 -6.57
C LYS A 141 -23.14 0.83 -6.48
N ASP A 142 -21.99 0.73 -7.10
CA ASP A 142 -20.98 1.79 -7.16
C ASP A 142 -21.60 3.11 -7.70
N PHE A 143 -21.12 4.23 -7.16
CA PHE A 143 -21.55 5.59 -7.52
C PHE A 143 -23.03 5.91 -7.22
N THR A 144 -23.67 5.16 -6.33
CA THR A 144 -24.99 5.46 -5.80
C THR A 144 -24.92 5.86 -4.33
N VAL A 145 -25.93 6.56 -3.86
CA VAL A 145 -26.16 6.85 -2.45
C VAL A 145 -27.58 6.45 -2.13
N ASP A 146 -27.79 5.76 -1.01
CA ASP A 146 -29.12 5.47 -0.50
C ASP A 146 -29.74 6.75 0.06
N ASP A 147 -31.07 6.85 -0.01
CA ASP A 147 -31.83 8.03 0.43
C ASP A 147 -32.07 8.03 1.97
N ASP A 148 -31.78 6.91 2.67
CA ASP A 148 -32.00 6.72 4.12
C ASP A 148 -30.79 7.16 5.02
#